data_13c068b56750eb68edf1a7afda7b3629
#
_entry.id   13c068b56750eb68edf1a7afda7b3629
#
_cell.length_a   1.000
_cell.length_b   1.000
_cell.length_c   1.000
_cell.angle_alpha   90.00
_cell.angle_beta   90.00
_cell.angle_gamma   90.00
#
_symmetry.space_group_name_H-M   'P 1'
#
loop_
_entity.id
_entity.type
_entity.pdbx_description
1 polymer ?
#
loop_
_entity_poly.entity_id
_entity_poly.type
_entity_poly.pdbx_seq_one_letter_code
_entity_poly.pdbx_strand_id
1 'polypeptide(L)'
;ASLGAARALCGELARLCFTEGTSMCYSDSDTESFVNRVLTESRFSERFPVFLEKVFALGGGVIKVYYDDSAPDGVPGVRVDLVTADCFLPTAWNSREITGGAFASRIVSGGRNYILAESQELSGDQLTIENRLFREDGGKADMSSVLPGLSGQSSVKGLTAPLFVYLSAG
;
A
#
# COMPACT_ATOMS: atom_id res chain seq x y z
N ALA A 1 -27.34 15.87 4.19
CA ALA A 1 -27.15 16.65 2.95
C ALA A 1 -25.71 17.13 2.73
N SER A 2 -24.85 17.23 3.78
CA SER A 2 -23.47 17.72 3.66
C SER A 2 -22.46 16.71 3.10
N LEU A 3 -22.69 15.42 3.34
CA LEU A 3 -21.80 14.33 2.87
C LEU A 3 -21.71 14.23 1.33
N GLY A 4 -22.77 14.55 0.62
CA GLY A 4 -22.79 14.50 -0.85
C GLY A 4 -21.89 15.54 -1.51
N ALA A 5 -21.80 16.75 -0.96
CA ALA A 5 -20.97 17.84 -1.52
C ALA A 5 -19.48 17.57 -1.31
N ALA A 6 -19.07 17.10 -0.13
CA ALA A 6 -17.66 16.75 0.14
C ALA A 6 -17.19 15.61 -0.76
N ARG A 7 -17.99 14.57 -0.93
CA ARG A 7 -17.67 13.47 -1.84
C ARG A 7 -17.56 13.92 -3.29
N ALA A 8 -18.50 14.76 -3.76
CA ALA A 8 -18.46 15.28 -5.11
C ALA A 8 -17.19 16.12 -5.35
N LEU A 9 -16.79 16.95 -4.37
CA LEU A 9 -15.57 17.75 -4.46
C LEU A 9 -14.32 16.84 -4.53
N CYS A 10 -14.19 15.85 -3.64
CA CYS A 10 -13.06 14.92 -3.67
C CYS A 10 -12.98 14.15 -4.99
N GLY A 11 -14.12 13.71 -5.54
CA GLY A 11 -14.19 13.05 -6.83
C GLY A 11 -13.75 13.94 -7.99
N GLU A 12 -14.15 15.23 -8.00
CA GLU A 12 -13.70 16.18 -9.03
C GLU A 12 -12.20 16.49 -8.91
N LEU A 13 -11.68 16.65 -7.70
CA LEU A 13 -10.23 16.84 -7.49
C LEU A 13 -9.45 15.61 -7.97
N ALA A 14 -9.88 14.41 -7.65
CA ALA A 14 -9.26 13.18 -8.13
C ALA A 14 -9.26 13.09 -9.66
N ARG A 15 -10.40 13.44 -10.29
CA ARG A 15 -10.53 13.47 -11.75
C ARG A 15 -9.60 14.49 -12.40
N LEU A 16 -9.42 15.65 -11.80
CA LEU A 16 -8.53 16.70 -12.31
C LEU A 16 -7.05 16.30 -12.19
N CYS A 17 -6.68 15.59 -11.11
CA CYS A 17 -5.31 15.14 -10.88
C CYS A 17 -4.92 13.93 -11.73
N PHE A 18 -5.87 13.06 -12.07
CA PHE A 18 -5.63 11.85 -12.85
C PHE A 18 -6.59 11.76 -14.03
N THR A 19 -6.20 12.41 -15.13
CA THR A 19 -6.95 12.43 -16.39
C THR A 19 -6.31 11.49 -17.41
N GLU A 20 -7.00 11.25 -18.52
CA GLU A 20 -6.50 10.43 -19.64
C GLU A 20 -5.16 10.92 -20.25
N GLY A 21 -4.77 12.18 -19.98
CA GLY A 21 -3.49 12.75 -20.42
C GLY A 21 -2.33 12.58 -19.44
N THR A 22 -2.55 11.93 -18.29
CA THR A 22 -1.47 11.70 -17.32
C THR A 22 -0.56 10.59 -17.82
N SER A 23 0.73 10.91 -18.01
CA SER A 23 1.75 9.95 -18.43
C SER A 23 2.94 9.99 -17.48
N MET A 24 3.61 8.85 -17.34
CA MET A 24 4.88 8.72 -16.63
C MET A 24 6.01 8.71 -17.65
N CYS A 25 7.08 9.48 -17.39
CA CYS A 25 8.27 9.50 -18.23
C CYS A 25 9.40 8.77 -17.52
N TYR A 26 10.10 7.93 -18.24
CA TYR A 26 11.18 7.11 -17.72
C TYR A 26 12.50 7.45 -18.44
N SER A 27 13.62 7.16 -17.77
CA SER A 27 14.97 7.43 -18.31
C SER A 27 15.40 6.41 -19.36
N ASP A 28 14.84 5.20 -19.31
CA ASP A 28 15.18 4.09 -20.22
C ASP A 28 13.96 3.17 -20.45
N SER A 29 14.02 2.43 -21.56
CA SER A 29 12.93 1.55 -22.01
C SER A 29 12.73 0.30 -21.13
N ASP A 30 13.77 -0.18 -20.46
CA ASP A 30 13.67 -1.39 -19.65
C ASP A 30 12.97 -1.07 -18.34
N THR A 31 13.33 0.06 -17.71
CA THR A 31 12.61 0.61 -16.55
C THR A 31 11.14 0.90 -16.89
N GLU A 32 10.88 1.54 -18.04
CA GLU A 32 9.52 1.80 -18.51
C GLU A 32 8.71 0.51 -18.64
N SER A 33 9.26 -0.49 -19.32
CA SER A 33 8.61 -1.78 -19.53
C SER A 33 8.32 -2.50 -18.21
N PHE A 34 9.27 -2.49 -17.28
CA PHE A 34 9.12 -3.09 -15.97
C PHE A 34 8.01 -2.40 -15.16
N VAL A 35 8.06 -1.07 -15.04
CA VAL A 35 7.08 -0.32 -14.24
C VAL A 35 5.69 -0.41 -14.84
N ASN A 36 5.54 -0.28 -16.16
CA ASN A 36 4.26 -0.42 -16.84
C ASN A 36 3.65 -1.81 -16.62
N ARG A 37 4.45 -2.86 -16.60
CA ARG A 37 3.99 -4.21 -16.25
C ARG A 37 3.49 -4.25 -14.80
N VAL A 38 4.27 -3.77 -13.84
CA VAL A 38 3.87 -3.73 -12.41
C VAL A 38 2.57 -2.97 -12.21
N LEU A 39 2.41 -1.81 -12.85
CA LEU A 39 1.19 -0.99 -12.75
C LEU A 39 -0.02 -1.69 -13.39
N THR A 40 0.16 -2.35 -14.54
CA THR A 40 -0.88 -3.10 -15.23
C THR A 40 -1.34 -4.29 -14.39
N GLU A 41 -0.41 -5.11 -13.92
CA GLU A 41 -0.69 -6.28 -13.08
C GLU A 41 -1.31 -5.89 -11.73
N SER A 42 -0.99 -4.71 -11.21
CA SER A 42 -1.61 -4.13 -10.01
C SER A 42 -2.97 -3.45 -10.26
N ARG A 43 -3.43 -3.40 -11.51
CA ARG A 43 -4.64 -2.68 -11.94
C ARG A 43 -4.64 -1.22 -11.46
N PHE A 44 -3.47 -0.58 -11.54
CA PHE A 44 -3.24 0.73 -10.95
C PHE A 44 -4.18 1.80 -11.53
N SER A 45 -4.29 1.87 -12.85
CA SER A 45 -5.11 2.88 -13.54
C SER A 45 -6.60 2.82 -13.18
N GLU A 46 -7.11 1.62 -12.86
CA GLU A 46 -8.50 1.44 -12.43
C GLU A 46 -8.70 1.85 -10.95
N ARG A 47 -7.73 1.55 -10.10
CA ARG A 47 -7.81 1.70 -8.64
C ARG A 47 -7.41 3.11 -8.16
N PHE A 48 -6.46 3.72 -8.85
CA PHE A 48 -5.83 4.98 -8.41
C PHE A 48 -6.78 6.17 -8.35
N PRO A 49 -7.72 6.41 -9.30
CA PRO A 49 -8.69 7.50 -9.18
C PRO A 49 -9.57 7.38 -7.93
N VAL A 50 -10.03 6.17 -7.61
CA VAL A 50 -10.83 5.90 -6.40
C VAL A 50 -10.00 6.07 -5.13
N PHE A 51 -8.72 5.72 -5.18
CA PHE A 51 -7.79 5.97 -4.07
C PHE A 51 -7.56 7.48 -3.87
N LEU A 52 -7.35 8.26 -4.94
CA LEU A 52 -7.21 9.71 -4.84
C LEU A 52 -8.44 10.39 -4.23
N GLU A 53 -9.65 9.97 -4.58
CA GLU A 53 -10.87 10.46 -3.92
C GLU A 53 -10.79 10.28 -2.40
N LYS A 54 -10.30 9.12 -1.95
CA LYS A 54 -10.11 8.83 -0.53
C LYS A 54 -8.95 9.61 0.10
N VAL A 55 -7.84 9.80 -0.64
CA VAL A 55 -6.72 10.64 -0.20
C VAL A 55 -7.20 12.06 0.09
N PHE A 56 -7.99 12.66 -0.79
CA PHE A 56 -8.57 13.98 -0.55
C PHE A 56 -9.58 13.99 0.62
N ALA A 57 -10.35 12.93 0.78
CA ALA A 57 -11.33 12.84 1.87
C ALA A 57 -10.69 12.63 3.25
N LEU A 58 -9.59 11.88 3.33
CA LEU A 58 -8.93 11.47 4.58
C LEU A 58 -7.66 12.26 4.90
N GLY A 59 -7.24 13.16 3.99
CA GLY A 59 -6.03 13.96 4.15
C GLY A 59 -4.75 13.25 3.72
N GLY A 60 -4.80 12.01 3.27
CA GLY A 60 -3.62 11.28 2.81
C GLY A 60 -3.87 9.82 2.48
N GLY A 61 -2.81 9.16 2.04
CA GLY A 61 -2.78 7.74 1.73
C GLY A 61 -1.37 7.29 1.36
N VAL A 62 -1.19 6.01 1.14
CA VAL A 62 0.11 5.39 0.87
C VAL A 62 0.05 4.54 -0.39
N ILE A 63 1.05 4.69 -1.24
CA ILE A 63 1.37 3.73 -2.30
C ILE A 63 2.42 2.79 -1.73
N LYS A 64 2.08 1.50 -1.59
CA LYS A 64 2.97 0.47 -1.05
C LYS A 64 3.39 -0.49 -2.16
N VAL A 65 4.67 -0.84 -2.19
CA VAL A 65 5.23 -1.87 -3.09
C VAL A 65 5.47 -3.14 -2.28
N TYR A 66 5.11 -4.30 -2.83
CA TYR A 66 5.34 -5.60 -2.21
C TYR A 66 5.60 -6.67 -3.27
N TYR A 67 6.16 -7.78 -2.85
CA TYR A 67 6.32 -8.96 -3.70
C TYR A 67 5.20 -9.96 -3.39
N ASP A 68 4.49 -10.39 -4.43
CA ASP A 68 3.43 -11.38 -4.34
C ASP A 68 3.87 -12.66 -5.04
N ASP A 69 4.07 -13.72 -4.27
CA ASP A 69 4.39 -15.05 -4.76
C ASP A 69 3.16 -15.96 -4.97
N SER A 70 2.00 -15.48 -4.52
CA SER A 70 0.72 -16.19 -4.56
C SER A 70 -0.35 -15.45 -5.38
N ALA A 71 0.07 -14.59 -6.31
CA ALA A 71 -0.84 -13.81 -7.12
C ALA A 71 -1.92 -14.69 -7.80
N PRO A 72 -3.17 -14.22 -7.90
CA PRO A 72 -4.27 -14.99 -8.49
C PRO A 72 -4.05 -15.42 -9.94
N ASP A 73 -3.19 -14.69 -10.67
CA ASP A 73 -2.77 -15.01 -12.03
C ASP A 73 -1.68 -16.10 -12.08
N GLY A 74 -1.17 -16.53 -10.92
CA GLY A 74 -0.10 -17.53 -10.80
C GLY A 74 1.28 -17.04 -11.23
N VAL A 75 1.44 -15.73 -11.47
CA VAL A 75 2.72 -15.13 -11.86
C VAL A 75 3.30 -14.34 -10.69
N PRO A 76 4.33 -14.86 -10.00
CA PRO A 76 4.99 -14.13 -8.92
C PRO A 76 5.59 -12.82 -9.42
N GLY A 77 5.50 -11.76 -8.62
CA GLY A 77 6.06 -10.49 -9.05
C GLY A 77 5.86 -9.33 -8.08
N VAL A 78 6.46 -8.21 -8.45
CA VAL A 78 6.27 -6.94 -7.73
C VAL A 78 4.87 -6.40 -8.02
N ARG A 79 4.21 -5.94 -6.98
CA ARG A 79 2.85 -5.35 -7.03
C ARG A 79 2.80 -4.03 -6.28
N VAL A 80 1.78 -3.25 -6.60
CA VAL A 80 1.47 -1.99 -5.91
C VAL A 80 0.14 -2.12 -5.18
N ASP A 81 0.12 -1.73 -3.92
CA ASP A 81 -1.11 -1.56 -3.15
C ASP A 81 -1.35 -0.09 -2.79
N LEU A 82 -2.63 0.28 -2.68
CA LEU A 82 -3.12 1.63 -2.42
C LEU A 82 -3.81 1.64 -1.07
N VAL A 83 -3.11 2.11 -0.05
CA VAL A 83 -3.55 2.07 1.35
C VAL A 83 -4.05 3.44 1.78
N THR A 84 -5.27 3.52 2.28
CA THR A 84 -5.86 4.77 2.76
C THR A 84 -5.31 5.15 4.14
N ALA A 85 -5.35 6.46 4.49
CA ALA A 85 -4.75 6.98 5.71
C ALA A 85 -5.30 6.35 7.00
N ASP A 86 -6.55 5.87 7.01
CA ASP A 86 -7.17 5.17 8.13
C ASP A 86 -6.63 3.74 8.36
N CYS A 87 -5.88 3.21 7.39
CA CYS A 87 -5.21 1.91 7.46
C CYS A 87 -3.68 2.02 7.55
N PHE A 88 -3.15 3.24 7.77
CA PHE A 88 -1.72 3.50 7.86
C PHE A 88 -1.36 4.31 9.10
N LEU A 89 -0.33 3.90 9.83
CA LEU A 89 0.24 4.61 10.95
C LEU A 89 1.74 4.80 10.71
N PRO A 90 2.22 6.04 10.52
CA PRO A 90 3.66 6.30 10.46
C PRO A 90 4.30 6.01 11.83
N THR A 91 5.44 5.31 11.84
CA THR A 91 6.13 4.84 13.05
C THR A 91 7.52 5.41 13.23
N ALA A 92 8.16 5.81 12.13
CA ALA A 92 9.51 6.39 12.16
C ALA A 92 9.68 7.47 11.09
N TRP A 93 10.50 8.46 11.40
CA TRP A 93 10.83 9.58 10.50
C TRP A 93 12.32 9.89 10.53
N ASN A 94 12.85 10.36 9.40
CA ASN A 94 13.98 11.25 9.36
C ASN A 94 13.47 12.71 9.27
N SER A 95 14.37 13.69 9.12
CA SER A 95 14.00 15.13 9.14
C SER A 95 13.00 15.54 8.04
N ARG A 96 12.70 14.73 7.03
CA ARG A 96 11.87 15.08 5.86
C ARG A 96 10.92 13.98 5.39
N GLU A 97 11.18 12.72 5.73
CA GLU A 97 10.51 11.56 5.14
C GLU A 97 10.08 10.58 6.23
N ILE A 98 9.00 9.88 5.97
CA ILE A 98 8.56 8.75 6.77
C ILE A 98 9.45 7.55 6.39
N THR A 99 10.20 7.03 7.36
CA THR A 99 11.11 5.88 7.17
C THR A 99 10.55 4.57 7.71
N GLY A 100 9.46 4.66 8.49
CA GLY A 100 8.75 3.49 8.99
C GLY A 100 7.25 3.71 9.04
N GLY A 101 6.49 2.63 8.85
CA GLY A 101 5.03 2.66 8.89
C GLY A 101 4.43 1.31 9.20
N ALA A 102 3.25 1.33 9.81
CA ALA A 102 2.42 0.16 10.06
C ALA A 102 1.16 0.22 9.21
N PHE A 103 0.82 -0.91 8.60
CA PHE A 103 -0.32 -1.09 7.72
C PHE A 103 -1.31 -2.08 8.33
N ALA A 104 -2.59 -1.77 8.26
CA ALA A 104 -3.65 -2.65 8.72
C ALA A 104 -4.47 -3.15 7.53
N SER A 105 -4.60 -4.47 7.40
CA SER A 105 -5.38 -5.11 6.34
C SER A 105 -6.38 -6.09 6.94
N ARG A 106 -7.61 -6.08 6.44
CA ARG A 106 -8.63 -7.06 6.85
C ARG A 106 -8.48 -8.34 6.04
N ILE A 107 -8.38 -9.45 6.74
CA ILE A 107 -8.29 -10.81 6.15
C ILE A 107 -9.54 -11.58 6.56
N VAL A 108 -10.11 -12.32 5.61
CA VAL A 108 -11.20 -13.26 5.87
C VAL A 108 -10.70 -14.67 5.58
N SER A 109 -10.69 -15.54 6.59
CA SER A 109 -10.26 -16.93 6.45
C SER A 109 -11.15 -17.83 7.28
N GLY A 110 -11.64 -18.92 6.69
CA GLY A 110 -12.54 -19.86 7.35
C GLY A 110 -13.81 -19.22 7.89
N GLY A 111 -14.35 -18.17 7.25
CA GLY A 111 -15.53 -17.44 7.70
C GLY A 111 -15.31 -16.53 8.91
N ARG A 112 -14.05 -16.31 9.31
CA ARG A 112 -13.66 -15.43 10.41
C ARG A 112 -12.88 -14.23 9.89
N ASN A 113 -13.04 -13.10 10.57
CA ASN A 113 -12.30 -11.88 10.27
C ASN A 113 -11.03 -11.82 11.13
N TYR A 114 -9.98 -11.34 10.49
CA TYR A 114 -8.68 -11.07 11.11
C TYR A 114 -8.18 -9.72 10.64
N ILE A 115 -7.27 -9.13 11.40
CA ILE A 115 -6.52 -7.93 11.04
C ILE A 115 -5.05 -8.34 10.93
N LEU A 116 -4.49 -8.24 9.73
CA LEU A 116 -3.05 -8.33 9.50
C LEU A 116 -2.45 -6.95 9.73
N ALA A 117 -1.55 -6.86 10.68
CA ALA A 117 -0.71 -5.68 10.91
C ALA A 117 0.69 -5.97 10.36
N GLU A 118 1.08 -5.26 9.31
CA GLU A 118 2.42 -5.27 8.74
C GLU A 118 3.13 -4.00 9.17
N SER A 119 4.33 -4.09 9.74
CA SER A 119 5.19 -2.93 9.99
C SER A 119 6.43 -2.99 9.12
N GLN A 120 6.83 -1.84 8.59
CA GLN A 120 8.04 -1.65 7.80
C GLN A 120 8.88 -0.56 8.43
N GLU A 121 10.18 -0.82 8.63
CA GLU A 121 11.13 0.15 9.16
C GLU A 121 12.46 0.07 8.41
N LEU A 122 12.87 1.18 7.82
CA LEU A 122 14.15 1.33 7.16
C LEU A 122 15.17 1.90 8.13
N SER A 123 16.23 1.13 8.40
CA SER A 123 17.37 1.56 9.22
C SER A 123 18.66 1.37 8.42
N GLY A 124 19.32 2.48 8.10
CA GLY A 124 20.43 2.47 7.16
C GLY A 124 19.97 2.02 5.75
N ASP A 125 20.53 0.93 5.26
CA ASP A 125 20.17 0.33 3.97
C ASP A 125 19.30 -0.95 4.11
N GLN A 126 18.89 -1.28 5.33
CA GLN A 126 18.11 -2.47 5.63
C GLN A 126 16.67 -2.12 6.00
N LEU A 127 15.72 -2.63 5.22
CA LEU A 127 14.30 -2.62 5.56
C LEU A 127 13.96 -3.89 6.32
N THR A 128 13.34 -3.73 7.48
CA THR A 128 12.74 -4.82 8.27
C THR A 128 11.22 -4.78 8.10
N ILE A 129 10.62 -5.94 7.82
CA ILE A 129 9.17 -6.10 7.69
C ILE A 129 8.74 -7.12 8.74
N GLU A 130 7.78 -6.75 9.59
CA GLU A 130 7.16 -7.65 10.58
C GLU A 130 5.67 -7.76 10.32
N ASN A 131 5.16 -9.00 10.34
CA ASN A 131 3.75 -9.32 10.20
C ASN A 131 3.19 -9.89 11.50
N ARG A 132 2.04 -9.39 11.92
CA ARG A 132 1.30 -9.85 13.10
C ARG A 132 -0.18 -9.99 12.75
N LEU A 133 -0.78 -11.10 13.17
CA LEU A 133 -2.19 -11.36 12.92
C LEU A 133 -2.99 -11.24 14.22
N PHE A 134 -4.12 -10.55 14.13
CA PHE A 134 -5.05 -10.37 15.25
C PHE A 134 -6.45 -10.83 14.85
N ARG A 135 -7.21 -11.33 15.81
CA ARG A 135 -8.66 -11.54 15.69
C ARG A 135 -9.40 -10.22 15.88
N GLU A 136 -10.67 -10.16 15.50
CA GLU A 136 -11.51 -8.98 15.71
C GLU A 136 -11.62 -8.55 17.19
N ASP A 137 -11.50 -9.49 18.13
CA ASP A 137 -11.49 -9.22 19.57
C ASP A 137 -10.16 -8.63 20.09
N GLY A 138 -9.19 -8.39 19.21
CA GLY A 138 -7.85 -7.88 19.52
C GLY A 138 -6.87 -8.95 19.99
N GLY A 139 -7.30 -10.19 20.17
CA GLY A 139 -6.42 -11.31 20.54
C GLY A 139 -5.49 -11.69 19.39
N LYS A 140 -4.22 -12.04 19.72
CA LYS A 140 -3.27 -12.56 18.71
C LYS A 140 -3.80 -13.86 18.11
N ALA A 141 -3.63 -14.02 16.79
CA ALA A 141 -3.94 -15.22 16.05
C ALA A 141 -2.65 -15.89 15.57
N ASP A 142 -2.71 -17.20 15.39
CA ASP A 142 -1.61 -17.93 14.76
C ASP A 142 -1.63 -17.70 13.25
N MET A 143 -0.60 -17.00 12.77
CA MET A 143 -0.49 -16.61 11.38
C MET A 143 -0.27 -17.82 10.47
N SER A 144 0.46 -18.83 10.91
CA SER A 144 0.77 -20.01 10.10
C SER A 144 -0.48 -20.82 9.74
N SER A 145 -1.50 -20.80 10.60
CA SER A 145 -2.76 -21.50 10.37
C SER A 145 -3.74 -20.73 9.48
N VAL A 146 -3.62 -19.40 9.39
CA VAL A 146 -4.56 -18.53 8.67
C VAL A 146 -3.98 -18.07 7.32
N LEU A 147 -2.69 -17.77 7.30
CA LEU A 147 -1.92 -17.28 6.14
C LEU A 147 -0.66 -18.14 5.96
N PRO A 148 -0.80 -19.41 5.56
CA PRO A 148 0.35 -20.29 5.33
C PRO A 148 1.22 -19.69 4.21
N GLY A 149 2.54 -19.59 4.49
CA GLY A 149 3.51 -18.99 3.56
C GLY A 149 3.86 -17.53 3.87
N LEU A 150 3.04 -16.79 4.66
CA LEU A 150 3.43 -15.46 5.09
C LEU A 150 4.44 -15.54 6.25
N SER A 151 5.64 -14.95 6.04
CA SER A 151 6.66 -14.88 7.10
C SER A 151 6.27 -13.85 8.17
N GLY A 152 6.49 -14.20 9.45
CA GLY A 152 6.33 -13.26 10.56
C GLY A 152 7.33 -12.12 10.54
N GLN A 153 8.51 -12.35 9.96
CA GLN A 153 9.55 -11.34 9.80
C GLN A 153 10.39 -11.62 8.56
N SER A 154 10.70 -10.57 7.83
CA SER A 154 11.61 -10.59 6.70
C SER A 154 12.46 -9.31 6.65
N SER A 155 13.54 -9.34 5.90
CA SER A 155 14.37 -8.15 5.69
C SER A 155 14.91 -8.08 4.28
N VAL A 156 15.03 -6.85 3.75
CA VAL A 156 15.61 -6.55 2.44
C VAL A 156 16.75 -5.55 2.65
N LYS A 157 17.90 -5.81 2.02
CA LYS A 157 19.09 -4.94 2.09
C LYS A 157 19.33 -4.19 0.78
N GLY A 158 20.10 -3.12 0.86
CA GLY A 158 20.47 -2.30 -0.29
C GLY A 158 19.38 -1.31 -0.70
N LEU A 159 18.44 -1.00 0.19
CA LEU A 159 17.40 -0.01 -0.06
C LEU A 159 17.83 1.37 0.44
N THR A 160 17.54 2.39 -0.35
CA THR A 160 17.73 3.80 -0.01
C THR A 160 16.45 4.50 0.44
N ALA A 161 15.30 3.83 0.27
CA ALA A 161 13.97 4.30 0.66
C ALA A 161 13.10 3.13 1.13
N PRO A 162 12.08 3.36 1.96
CA PRO A 162 11.12 2.33 2.33
C PRO A 162 10.31 1.88 1.08
N LEU A 163 9.68 0.71 1.15
CA LEU A 163 8.84 0.20 0.07
C LEU A 163 7.43 0.85 0.05
N PHE A 164 7.36 2.11 0.42
CA PHE A 164 6.13 2.88 0.34
C PHE A 164 6.41 4.39 0.20
N VAL A 165 5.42 5.09 -0.34
CA VAL A 165 5.41 6.57 -0.44
C VAL A 165 4.10 7.08 0.15
N TYR A 166 4.20 8.03 1.07
CA TYR A 166 3.03 8.72 1.63
C TYR A 166 2.63 9.90 0.74
N LEU A 167 1.37 9.97 0.39
CA LEU A 167 0.75 11.09 -0.33
C LEU A 167 -0.04 11.93 0.67
N SER A 168 0.28 13.22 0.76
CA SER A 168 -0.49 14.20 1.53
C SER A 168 -1.46 14.95 0.60
N ALA A 169 -2.66 15.24 1.06
CA ALA A 169 -3.64 16.04 0.34
C ALA A 169 -3.47 17.57 0.55
N GLY A 170 -2.52 17.99 1.38
CA GLY A 170 -2.25 19.40 1.68
C GLY A 170 -1.06 19.57 2.58
#